data_a795d56bb43398ff849afb33cd4599fd
#
_entry.id   a795d56bb43398ff849afb33cd4599fd
#
_cell.length_a   1.000
_cell.length_b   1.000
_cell.length_c   1.000
_cell.angle_alpha   90.00
_cell.angle_beta   90.00
_cell.angle_gamma   90.00
#
_symmetry.space_group_name_H-M   'P 1'
#
loop_
_entity.id
_entity.type
_entity.pdbx_description
1 polymer ?
#
loop_
_entity_poly.entity_id
_entity_poly.type
_entity_poly.pdbx_seq_one_letter_code
_entity_poly.pdbx_strand_id
1 'polypeptide(L)'
;MSEVARLYRYKSLMTGRGAVSTANLMTELEISHATFKRDIAKLRDQLHVPIVFDRDLGGYRLEQGHTDSELPGLWFSQDELLALLTIQQMLSQLEPGLLGPKLKPLQQRLAGMLQKQGFSEEDIARRIRLLHAGKRKVVLKSFQAVAAGTLARKQLRITHLNRQNGTTLERIVSPQQLVYYRDNWYLDGWCHLRNDLRSFAVDAIAHCELQAEPAHEVDPDQLRRVMQSSYGIFSGTPKAWAELRFSAQRSRWVAGERWHPDQRSHHDASGRYVLEVPYSDDRELIGDILRFGPDVEVLGPPDLRASVRKALHEAAGHYV
;
A
#
# COMPACT_ATOMS: atom_id res chain seq x y z
N MET A 1 -26.57 8.26 -20.88
CA MET A 1 -26.04 7.24 -19.91
C MET A 1 -24.68 6.76 -20.41
N SER A 2 -23.66 6.60 -19.53
CA SER A 2 -22.37 6.05 -19.96
C SER A 2 -22.51 4.58 -20.37
N GLU A 3 -21.60 4.07 -21.23
CA GLU A 3 -21.63 2.68 -21.68
C GLU A 3 -21.61 1.70 -20.51
N VAL A 4 -20.72 1.93 -19.54
CA VAL A 4 -20.59 1.10 -18.33
C VAL A 4 -21.91 1.07 -17.54
N ALA A 5 -22.48 2.23 -17.24
CA ALA A 5 -23.76 2.30 -16.52
C ALA A 5 -24.89 1.58 -17.27
N ARG A 6 -24.84 1.58 -18.61
CA ARG A 6 -25.84 0.90 -19.46
C ARG A 6 -25.69 -0.63 -19.38
N LEU A 7 -24.45 -1.14 -19.44
CA LEU A 7 -24.18 -2.57 -19.31
C LEU A 7 -24.64 -3.12 -17.95
N TYR A 8 -24.46 -2.34 -16.88
CA TYR A 8 -25.00 -2.68 -15.56
C TYR A 8 -26.53 -2.77 -15.55
N ARG A 9 -27.18 -1.84 -16.21
CA ARG A 9 -28.64 -1.80 -16.22
C ARG A 9 -29.24 -2.98 -16.99
N TYR A 10 -28.57 -3.49 -18.02
CA TYR A 10 -28.97 -4.74 -18.67
C TYR A 10 -29.10 -5.90 -17.70
N LYS A 11 -28.08 -6.11 -16.87
CA LYS A 11 -28.09 -7.18 -15.87
C LYS A 11 -29.19 -6.97 -14.85
N SER A 12 -29.30 -5.77 -14.29
CA SER A 12 -30.36 -5.44 -13.34
C SER A 12 -31.77 -5.71 -13.86
N LEU A 13 -32.00 -5.42 -15.15
CA LEU A 13 -33.30 -5.67 -15.78
C LEU A 13 -33.56 -7.16 -16.00
N MET A 14 -32.53 -7.97 -16.24
CA MET A 14 -32.63 -9.42 -16.45
C MET A 14 -32.56 -10.24 -15.16
N THR A 15 -32.12 -9.63 -14.03
CA THR A 15 -32.05 -10.30 -12.72
C THR A 15 -33.43 -10.32 -12.07
N GLY A 16 -33.86 -11.48 -11.59
CA GLY A 16 -35.15 -11.63 -10.87
C GLY A 16 -36.42 -11.60 -11.72
N ARG A 17 -36.29 -11.44 -13.05
CA ARG A 17 -37.40 -11.56 -14.02
C ARG A 17 -37.16 -12.77 -14.90
N GLY A 18 -38.23 -13.43 -15.37
CA GLY A 18 -38.12 -14.58 -16.27
C GLY A 18 -37.26 -14.22 -17.48
N ALA A 19 -37.88 -13.67 -18.53
CA ALA A 19 -37.17 -13.13 -19.68
C ALA A 19 -37.65 -11.71 -19.99
N VAL A 20 -36.77 -10.85 -20.51
CA VAL A 20 -37.08 -9.47 -20.90
C VAL A 20 -37.00 -9.32 -22.39
N SER A 21 -38.08 -8.85 -23.03
CA SER A 21 -38.12 -8.70 -24.47
C SER A 21 -37.13 -7.64 -24.97
N THR A 22 -36.67 -7.79 -26.22
CA THR A 22 -35.77 -6.81 -26.85
C THR A 22 -36.38 -5.40 -26.85
N ALA A 23 -37.69 -5.29 -27.09
CA ALA A 23 -38.38 -4.01 -27.11
C ALA A 23 -38.33 -3.33 -25.72
N ASN A 24 -38.59 -4.08 -24.64
CA ASN A 24 -38.52 -3.56 -23.29
C ASN A 24 -37.10 -3.14 -22.90
N LEU A 25 -36.07 -3.94 -23.24
CA LEU A 25 -34.68 -3.57 -22.99
C LEU A 25 -34.29 -2.29 -23.72
N MET A 26 -34.69 -2.15 -24.98
CA MET A 26 -34.41 -0.92 -25.76
C MET A 26 -35.12 0.30 -25.18
N THR A 27 -36.35 0.17 -24.73
CA THR A 27 -37.12 1.26 -24.15
C THR A 27 -36.56 1.69 -22.78
N GLU A 28 -36.29 0.73 -21.89
CA GLU A 28 -35.77 1.00 -20.53
C GLU A 28 -34.34 1.59 -20.56
N LEU A 29 -33.56 1.26 -21.57
CA LEU A 29 -32.18 1.73 -21.72
C LEU A 29 -32.07 2.95 -22.62
N GLU A 30 -33.17 3.34 -23.29
CA GLU A 30 -33.23 4.46 -24.26
C GLU A 30 -32.17 4.33 -25.36
N ILE A 31 -32.09 3.14 -26.01
CA ILE A 31 -31.08 2.83 -27.00
C ILE A 31 -31.68 2.35 -28.34
N SER A 32 -30.89 2.52 -29.40
CA SER A 32 -31.20 1.97 -30.69
C SER A 32 -30.95 0.46 -30.78
N HIS A 33 -31.60 -0.22 -31.76
CA HIS A 33 -31.39 -1.63 -32.02
C HIS A 33 -29.93 -1.97 -32.38
N ALA A 34 -29.21 -1.06 -33.05
CA ALA A 34 -27.78 -1.24 -33.35
C ALA A 34 -26.93 -1.21 -32.07
N THR A 35 -27.23 -0.30 -31.17
CA THR A 35 -26.56 -0.22 -29.84
C THR A 35 -26.88 -1.46 -29.01
N PHE A 36 -28.15 -1.90 -28.99
CA PHE A 36 -28.56 -3.12 -28.30
C PHE A 36 -27.77 -4.35 -28.77
N LYS A 37 -27.66 -4.58 -30.08
CA LYS A 37 -26.90 -5.73 -30.63
C LYS A 37 -25.43 -5.69 -30.21
N ARG A 38 -24.80 -4.50 -30.26
CA ARG A 38 -23.40 -4.32 -29.87
C ARG A 38 -23.21 -4.57 -28.37
N ASP A 39 -24.11 -4.05 -27.55
CA ASP A 39 -24.05 -4.22 -26.10
C ASP A 39 -24.26 -5.69 -25.70
N ILE A 40 -25.22 -6.41 -26.30
CA ILE A 40 -25.42 -7.84 -26.01
C ILE A 40 -24.21 -8.67 -26.48
N ALA A 41 -23.64 -8.37 -27.64
CA ALA A 41 -22.42 -9.03 -28.08
C ALA A 41 -21.27 -8.77 -27.12
N LYS A 42 -21.10 -7.52 -26.68
CA LYS A 42 -20.06 -7.16 -25.70
C LYS A 42 -20.26 -7.85 -24.34
N LEU A 43 -21.50 -7.87 -23.84
CA LEU A 43 -21.83 -8.56 -22.59
C LEU A 43 -21.52 -10.06 -22.67
N ARG A 44 -21.88 -10.71 -23.77
CA ARG A 44 -21.74 -12.15 -23.96
C ARG A 44 -20.31 -12.55 -24.32
N ASP A 45 -19.73 -11.87 -25.33
CA ASP A 45 -18.50 -12.32 -25.97
C ASP A 45 -17.22 -11.76 -25.29
N GLN A 46 -17.30 -10.56 -24.72
CA GLN A 46 -16.17 -9.92 -24.04
C GLN A 46 -16.25 -10.02 -22.51
N LEU A 47 -17.45 -9.84 -21.95
CA LEU A 47 -17.66 -9.85 -20.50
C LEU A 47 -18.18 -11.21 -19.99
N HIS A 48 -18.36 -12.18 -20.88
CA HIS A 48 -18.80 -13.54 -20.58
C HIS A 48 -20.05 -13.61 -19.68
N VAL A 49 -20.93 -12.61 -19.78
CA VAL A 49 -22.21 -12.61 -19.06
C VAL A 49 -23.09 -13.71 -19.68
N PRO A 50 -23.61 -14.67 -18.91
CA PRO A 50 -24.39 -15.79 -19.42
C PRO A 50 -25.81 -15.36 -19.83
N ILE A 51 -25.91 -14.59 -20.90
CA ILE A 51 -27.17 -14.11 -21.48
C ILE A 51 -27.62 -15.07 -22.56
N VAL A 52 -28.80 -15.63 -22.38
CA VAL A 52 -29.46 -16.50 -23.39
C VAL A 52 -30.76 -15.88 -23.87
N PHE A 53 -31.08 -16.11 -25.11
CA PHE A 53 -32.40 -15.78 -25.66
C PHE A 53 -33.34 -16.97 -25.46
N ASP A 54 -34.35 -16.77 -24.62
CA ASP A 54 -35.40 -17.76 -24.37
C ASP A 54 -36.50 -17.61 -25.42
N ARG A 55 -36.65 -18.63 -26.25
CA ARG A 55 -37.64 -18.61 -27.36
C ARG A 55 -39.06 -18.74 -26.84
N ASP A 56 -39.28 -19.47 -25.76
CA ASP A 56 -40.62 -19.73 -25.21
C ASP A 56 -41.15 -18.47 -24.51
N LEU A 57 -40.28 -17.73 -23.86
CA LEU A 57 -40.61 -16.47 -23.20
C LEU A 57 -40.40 -15.23 -24.08
N GLY A 58 -39.86 -15.40 -25.29
CA GLY A 58 -39.69 -14.32 -26.25
C GLY A 58 -38.74 -13.20 -25.83
N GLY A 59 -37.72 -13.52 -25.03
CA GLY A 59 -36.84 -12.48 -24.47
C GLY A 59 -35.47 -12.99 -24.03
N TYR A 60 -34.63 -12.04 -23.57
CA TYR A 60 -33.32 -12.34 -23.03
C TYR A 60 -33.42 -12.56 -21.52
N ARG A 61 -32.71 -13.52 -21.01
CA ARG A 61 -32.54 -13.80 -19.59
C ARG A 61 -31.13 -14.22 -19.24
N LEU A 62 -30.78 -14.18 -17.95
CA LEU A 62 -29.57 -14.81 -17.47
C LEU A 62 -29.79 -16.32 -17.30
N GLU A 63 -28.80 -17.12 -17.66
CA GLU A 63 -28.84 -18.57 -17.50
C GLU A 63 -28.94 -18.94 -16.02
N GLN A 64 -29.82 -19.88 -15.69
CA GLN A 64 -30.05 -20.29 -14.29
C GLN A 64 -28.78 -20.99 -13.75
N GLY A 65 -28.39 -20.63 -12.55
CA GLY A 65 -27.23 -21.18 -11.83
C GLY A 65 -26.04 -20.24 -11.69
N HIS A 66 -26.06 -19.06 -12.32
CA HIS A 66 -24.97 -18.08 -12.23
C HIS A 66 -25.24 -16.90 -11.27
N THR A 67 -26.37 -16.90 -10.56
CA THR A 67 -26.78 -15.78 -9.71
C THR A 67 -26.03 -15.64 -8.40
N ASP A 68 -25.38 -16.68 -7.91
CA ASP A 68 -24.81 -16.69 -6.54
C ASP A 68 -23.29 -16.50 -6.44
N SER A 69 -22.59 -16.39 -7.57
CA SER A 69 -21.12 -16.38 -7.57
C SER A 69 -20.51 -15.03 -7.94
N GLU A 70 -21.29 -14.04 -8.26
CA GLU A 70 -20.80 -12.75 -8.76
C GLU A 70 -21.01 -11.63 -7.74
N LEU A 71 -20.00 -10.79 -7.63
CA LEU A 71 -20.19 -9.50 -6.95
C LEU A 71 -21.22 -8.70 -7.74
N PRO A 72 -22.34 -8.29 -7.14
CA PRO A 72 -23.35 -7.53 -7.86
C PRO A 72 -22.72 -6.31 -8.52
N GLY A 73 -22.74 -6.28 -9.85
CA GLY A 73 -22.28 -5.13 -10.61
C GLY A 73 -20.79 -5.07 -10.95
N LEU A 74 -19.98 -6.06 -10.63
CA LEU A 74 -18.57 -6.10 -11.01
C LEU A 74 -18.29 -7.33 -11.88
N TRP A 75 -17.81 -7.09 -13.09
CA TRP A 75 -17.28 -8.11 -13.98
C TRP A 75 -15.78 -7.92 -14.06
N PHE A 76 -15.07 -8.99 -13.79
CA PHE A 76 -13.62 -8.99 -13.88
C PHE A 76 -13.21 -9.90 -15.05
N SER A 77 -12.31 -9.44 -15.86
CA SER A 77 -11.52 -10.30 -16.73
C SER A 77 -10.62 -11.21 -15.89
N GLN A 78 -10.11 -12.26 -16.50
CA GLN A 78 -9.17 -13.17 -15.85
C GLN A 78 -7.94 -12.42 -15.26
N ASP A 79 -7.40 -11.48 -16.03
CA ASP A 79 -6.24 -10.68 -15.62
C ASP A 79 -6.56 -9.76 -14.44
N GLU A 80 -7.75 -9.15 -14.42
CA GLU A 80 -8.19 -8.32 -13.28
C GLU A 80 -8.41 -9.13 -12.01
N LEU A 81 -8.98 -10.34 -12.11
CA LEU A 81 -9.14 -11.26 -11.00
C LEU A 81 -7.78 -11.69 -10.45
N LEU A 82 -6.84 -12.05 -11.33
CA LEU A 82 -5.49 -12.42 -10.95
C LEU A 82 -4.77 -11.25 -10.26
N ALA A 83 -4.89 -10.04 -10.79
CA ALA A 83 -4.34 -8.83 -10.18
C ALA A 83 -4.93 -8.57 -8.79
N LEU A 84 -6.26 -8.65 -8.63
CA LEU A 84 -6.94 -8.46 -7.36
C LEU A 84 -6.50 -9.47 -6.30
N LEU A 85 -6.38 -10.76 -6.66
CA LEU A 85 -5.90 -11.78 -5.72
C LEU A 85 -4.42 -11.63 -5.39
N THR A 86 -3.62 -11.23 -6.36
CA THR A 86 -2.21 -10.91 -6.11
C THR A 86 -2.09 -9.78 -5.10
N ILE A 87 -2.80 -8.67 -5.31
CA ILE A 87 -2.83 -7.53 -4.39
C ILE A 87 -3.33 -7.97 -3.01
N GLN A 88 -4.39 -8.76 -2.97
CA GLN A 88 -4.94 -9.29 -1.73
C GLN A 88 -3.94 -10.17 -0.98
N GLN A 89 -3.25 -11.08 -1.67
CA GLN A 89 -2.21 -11.91 -1.09
C GLN A 89 -1.08 -11.05 -0.52
N MET A 90 -0.66 -10.02 -1.23
CA MET A 90 0.33 -9.06 -0.74
C MET A 90 -0.17 -8.34 0.52
N LEU A 91 -1.39 -7.81 0.51
CA LEU A 91 -1.97 -7.11 1.65
C LEU A 91 -2.12 -8.01 2.89
N SER A 92 -2.50 -9.28 2.71
CA SER A 92 -2.63 -10.24 3.81
C SER A 92 -1.29 -10.55 4.48
N GLN A 93 -0.19 -10.48 3.74
CA GLN A 93 1.16 -10.67 4.26
C GLN A 93 1.73 -9.39 4.91
N LEU A 94 1.34 -8.21 4.43
CA LEU A 94 1.77 -6.94 5.03
C LEU A 94 1.26 -6.82 6.47
N GLU A 95 -0.02 -7.06 6.72
CA GLU A 95 -0.60 -7.03 8.06
C GLU A 95 -1.81 -7.97 8.16
N PRO A 96 -1.62 -9.20 8.66
CA PRO A 96 -2.65 -10.26 8.66
C PRO A 96 -3.96 -9.91 9.39
N GLY A 97 -3.94 -8.92 10.27
CA GLY A 97 -5.12 -8.53 11.05
C GLY A 97 -5.87 -7.31 10.56
N LEU A 98 -5.27 -6.53 9.64
CA LEU A 98 -5.83 -5.24 9.24
C LEU A 98 -7.14 -5.37 8.46
N LEU A 99 -7.17 -6.28 7.53
CA LEU A 99 -8.26 -6.45 6.59
C LEU A 99 -8.98 -7.80 6.74
N GLY A 100 -8.36 -8.76 7.44
CA GLY A 100 -8.73 -10.16 7.45
C GLY A 100 -10.21 -10.45 7.68
N PRO A 101 -10.82 -10.13 8.83
CA PRO A 101 -12.19 -10.57 9.10
C PRO A 101 -13.24 -9.91 8.19
N LYS A 102 -13.03 -8.64 7.83
CA LYS A 102 -14.00 -7.87 7.03
C LYS A 102 -13.88 -8.15 5.52
N LEU A 103 -12.70 -8.50 5.04
CA LEU A 103 -12.47 -8.83 3.63
C LEU A 103 -12.59 -10.32 3.33
N LYS A 104 -12.64 -11.20 4.35
CA LYS A 104 -12.74 -12.64 4.14
C LYS A 104 -13.90 -13.06 3.23
N PRO A 105 -15.12 -12.48 3.34
CA PRO A 105 -16.21 -12.81 2.41
C PRO A 105 -15.89 -12.40 0.95
N LEU A 106 -15.26 -11.25 0.76
CA LEU A 106 -14.82 -10.79 -0.58
C LEU A 106 -13.73 -11.72 -1.14
N GLN A 107 -12.78 -12.08 -0.30
CA GLN A 107 -11.71 -13.02 -0.65
C GLN A 107 -12.27 -14.35 -1.14
N GLN A 108 -13.19 -14.95 -0.39
CA GLN A 108 -13.81 -16.22 -0.75
C GLN A 108 -14.57 -16.15 -2.08
N ARG A 109 -15.22 -15.02 -2.37
CA ARG A 109 -15.91 -14.81 -3.64
C ARG A 109 -14.94 -14.68 -4.81
N LEU A 110 -13.89 -13.87 -4.66
CA LEU A 110 -12.85 -13.73 -5.69
C LEU A 110 -12.12 -15.05 -5.95
N ALA A 111 -11.78 -15.80 -4.89
CA ALA A 111 -11.16 -17.13 -5.00
C ALA A 111 -12.09 -18.12 -5.72
N GLY A 112 -13.38 -18.13 -5.39
CA GLY A 112 -14.38 -18.98 -6.07
C GLY A 112 -14.55 -18.63 -7.54
N MET A 113 -14.42 -17.36 -7.94
CA MET A 113 -14.47 -16.93 -9.35
C MET A 113 -13.24 -17.44 -10.12
N LEU A 114 -12.04 -17.36 -9.54
CA LEU A 114 -10.81 -17.84 -10.16
C LEU A 114 -10.74 -19.37 -10.22
N GLN A 115 -11.25 -20.06 -9.20
CA GLN A 115 -11.28 -21.51 -9.19
C GLN A 115 -12.06 -22.07 -10.40
N LYS A 116 -13.15 -21.40 -10.79
CA LYS A 116 -13.89 -21.72 -12.01
C LYS A 116 -13.08 -21.55 -13.31
N GLN A 117 -12.04 -20.73 -13.27
CA GLN A 117 -11.12 -20.47 -14.39
C GLN A 117 -9.81 -21.31 -14.30
N GLY A 118 -9.73 -22.26 -13.37
CA GLY A 118 -8.58 -23.15 -13.21
C GLY A 118 -7.44 -22.62 -12.36
N PHE A 119 -7.63 -21.50 -11.64
CA PHE A 119 -6.65 -20.98 -10.70
C PHE A 119 -7.09 -21.24 -9.26
N SER A 120 -6.18 -21.74 -8.42
CA SER A 120 -6.45 -21.88 -7.01
C SER A 120 -5.76 -20.79 -6.19
N GLU A 121 -6.38 -20.39 -5.07
CA GLU A 121 -5.76 -19.46 -4.11
C GLU A 121 -4.42 -20.01 -3.59
N GLU A 122 -4.34 -21.33 -3.42
CA GLU A 122 -3.13 -22.01 -2.98
C GLU A 122 -2.00 -21.95 -4.00
N ASP A 123 -2.30 -21.99 -5.31
CA ASP A 123 -1.31 -21.83 -6.36
C ASP A 123 -0.74 -20.42 -6.39
N ILE A 124 -1.57 -19.42 -6.19
CA ILE A 124 -1.13 -18.02 -6.11
C ILE A 124 -0.27 -17.83 -4.85
N ALA A 125 -0.70 -18.34 -3.69
CA ALA A 125 0.04 -18.23 -2.44
C ALA A 125 1.40 -18.96 -2.49
N ARG A 126 1.52 -20.05 -3.24
CA ARG A 126 2.78 -20.75 -3.47
C ARG A 126 3.72 -20.00 -4.40
N ARG A 127 3.19 -19.28 -5.42
CA ARG A 127 3.98 -18.66 -6.49
C ARG A 127 4.33 -17.21 -6.20
N ILE A 128 3.52 -16.51 -5.37
CA ILE A 128 3.72 -15.11 -5.00
C ILE A 128 3.92 -15.03 -3.49
N ARG A 129 5.14 -14.72 -3.08
CA ARG A 129 5.53 -14.64 -1.67
C ARG A 129 6.24 -13.33 -1.38
N LEU A 130 5.83 -12.65 -0.30
CA LEU A 130 6.57 -11.55 0.29
C LEU A 130 7.52 -12.12 1.35
N LEU A 131 8.80 -11.82 1.22
CA LEU A 131 9.79 -12.16 2.23
C LEU A 131 10.10 -10.89 3.02
N HIS A 132 9.84 -10.94 4.30
CA HIS A 132 10.10 -9.81 5.19
C HIS A 132 11.49 -9.92 5.81
N ALA A 133 12.18 -8.79 5.91
CA ALA A 133 13.47 -8.68 6.57
C ALA A 133 13.37 -7.66 7.71
N GLY A 134 13.21 -8.14 8.95
CA GLY A 134 13.14 -7.27 10.13
C GLY A 134 11.74 -6.76 10.49
N LYS A 135 10.68 -7.46 10.04
CA LYS A 135 9.29 -7.17 10.42
C LYS A 135 9.11 -7.32 11.94
N ARG A 136 8.57 -6.30 12.58
CA ARG A 136 8.26 -6.28 14.01
C ARG A 136 6.79 -6.64 14.26
N LYS A 137 6.52 -7.30 15.38
CA LYS A 137 5.14 -7.63 15.75
C LYS A 137 4.39 -6.37 16.16
N VAL A 138 3.23 -6.16 15.55
CA VAL A 138 2.30 -5.08 15.89
C VAL A 138 1.16 -5.66 16.74
N VAL A 139 0.74 -4.94 17.77
CA VAL A 139 -0.46 -5.28 18.54
C VAL A 139 -1.67 -4.92 17.68
N LEU A 140 -2.42 -5.93 17.23
CA LEU A 140 -3.54 -5.76 16.29
C LEU A 140 -4.55 -4.71 16.74
N LYS A 141 -4.94 -4.72 18.03
CA LYS A 141 -5.90 -3.74 18.57
C LYS A 141 -5.36 -2.30 18.47
N SER A 142 -4.07 -2.11 18.79
CA SER A 142 -3.43 -0.79 18.67
C SER A 142 -3.38 -0.34 17.21
N PHE A 143 -3.03 -1.22 16.29
CA PHE A 143 -3.04 -0.89 14.86
C PHE A 143 -4.43 -0.48 14.36
N GLN A 144 -5.46 -1.26 14.72
CA GLN A 144 -6.84 -0.97 14.32
C GLN A 144 -7.33 0.38 14.87
N ALA A 145 -7.00 0.70 16.12
CA ALA A 145 -7.33 1.98 16.74
C ALA A 145 -6.59 3.15 16.04
N VAL A 146 -5.30 2.97 15.73
CA VAL A 146 -4.51 3.96 14.99
C VAL A 146 -5.11 4.20 13.59
N ALA A 147 -5.40 3.13 12.84
CA ALA A 147 -5.99 3.25 11.50
C ALA A 147 -7.38 3.90 11.55
N ALA A 148 -8.22 3.51 12.50
CA ALA A 148 -9.55 4.09 12.68
C ALA A 148 -9.48 5.59 13.03
N GLY A 149 -8.60 5.97 13.95
CA GLY A 149 -8.41 7.38 14.33
C GLY A 149 -7.87 8.24 13.19
N THR A 150 -6.93 7.69 12.41
CA THR A 150 -6.39 8.37 11.24
C THR A 150 -7.48 8.64 10.19
N LEU A 151 -8.30 7.64 9.88
CA LEU A 151 -9.38 7.78 8.90
C LEU A 151 -10.55 8.64 9.42
N ALA A 152 -10.91 8.52 10.70
CA ALA A 152 -11.96 9.29 11.31
C ALA A 152 -11.55 10.73 11.68
N ARG A 153 -10.28 11.08 11.48
CA ARG A 153 -9.71 12.39 11.83
C ARG A 153 -9.98 12.76 13.31
N LYS A 154 -9.65 11.82 14.20
CA LYS A 154 -9.82 11.94 15.65
C LYS A 154 -8.48 11.81 16.37
N GLN A 155 -8.37 12.47 17.54
CA GLN A 155 -7.20 12.34 18.39
C GLN A 155 -7.05 10.91 18.92
N LEU A 156 -5.82 10.53 19.19
CA LEU A 156 -5.45 9.26 19.78
C LEU A 156 -4.68 9.49 21.07
N ARG A 157 -5.07 8.79 22.14
CA ARG A 157 -4.23 8.62 23.32
C ARG A 157 -3.42 7.36 23.14
N ILE A 158 -2.10 7.49 23.08
CA ILE A 158 -1.18 6.38 22.87
C ILE A 158 -0.21 6.23 24.04
N THR A 159 0.08 4.99 24.43
CA THR A 159 1.20 4.64 25.30
C THR A 159 2.33 4.14 24.44
N HIS A 160 3.37 4.94 24.26
CA HIS A 160 4.47 4.69 23.32
C HIS A 160 5.79 4.44 24.01
N LEU A 161 6.47 3.36 23.64
CA LEU A 161 7.83 3.01 24.07
C LEU A 161 8.86 3.75 23.22
N ASN A 162 9.66 4.60 23.84
CA ASN A 162 10.86 5.15 23.21
C ASN A 162 12.00 4.13 23.29
N ARG A 163 12.34 3.51 22.17
CA ARG A 163 13.38 2.48 22.11
C ARG A 163 14.79 3.00 22.36
N GLN A 164 15.02 4.29 22.19
CA GLN A 164 16.36 4.86 22.41
C GLN A 164 16.76 4.89 23.89
N ASN A 165 15.79 5.14 24.78
CA ASN A 165 16.05 5.25 26.20
C ASN A 165 15.19 4.30 27.06
N GLY A 166 14.38 3.44 26.45
CA GLY A 166 13.54 2.48 27.15
C GLY A 166 12.34 3.08 27.89
N THR A 167 12.10 4.39 27.81
CA THR A 167 10.99 5.03 28.53
C THR A 167 9.67 4.86 27.81
N THR A 168 8.61 4.61 28.58
CA THR A 168 7.23 4.57 28.08
C THR A 168 6.49 5.82 28.53
N LEU A 169 5.87 6.51 27.58
CA LEU A 169 5.15 7.76 27.85
C LEU A 169 3.76 7.73 27.19
N GLU A 170 2.80 8.26 27.94
CA GLU A 170 1.48 8.56 27.37
C GLU A 170 1.53 9.87 26.58
N ARG A 171 0.84 9.88 25.42
CA ARG A 171 0.77 11.03 24.52
C ARG A 171 -0.58 11.16 23.90
N ILE A 172 -1.03 12.39 23.71
CA ILE A 172 -2.11 12.71 22.79
C ILE A 172 -1.48 13.05 21.44
N VAL A 173 -1.98 12.38 20.40
CA VAL A 173 -1.50 12.53 19.02
C VAL A 173 -2.67 12.79 18.10
N SER A 174 -2.58 13.80 17.27
CA SER A 174 -3.48 14.00 16.14
C SER A 174 -2.91 13.32 14.91
N PRO A 175 -3.45 12.17 14.49
CA PRO A 175 -2.92 11.38 13.39
C PRO A 175 -3.06 12.13 12.07
N GLN A 176 -2.01 12.10 11.24
CA GLN A 176 -2.02 12.69 9.91
C GLN A 176 -2.04 11.61 8.84
N GLN A 177 -1.11 10.64 8.91
CA GLN A 177 -1.01 9.54 7.96
C GLN A 177 -0.40 8.28 8.57
N LEU A 178 -0.70 7.13 7.99
CA LEU A 178 -0.02 5.86 8.24
C LEU A 178 0.98 5.62 7.11
N VAL A 179 2.22 5.30 7.49
CA VAL A 179 3.32 5.04 6.55
C VAL A 179 3.82 3.61 6.75
N TYR A 180 3.90 2.83 5.66
CA TYR A 180 4.59 1.54 5.67
C TYR A 180 6.00 1.73 5.14
N TYR A 181 7.00 1.48 5.97
CA TYR A 181 8.40 1.68 5.65
C TYR A 181 9.27 0.54 6.20
N ARG A 182 10.05 -0.10 5.34
CA ARG A 182 10.96 -1.20 5.70
C ARG A 182 10.30 -2.24 6.59
N ASP A 183 9.25 -2.85 6.09
CA ASP A 183 8.46 -3.90 6.77
C ASP A 183 7.78 -3.49 8.08
N ASN A 184 7.72 -2.20 8.38
CA ASN A 184 7.11 -1.71 9.61
C ASN A 184 6.16 -0.53 9.37
N TRP A 185 5.14 -0.44 10.20
CA TRP A 185 4.16 0.64 10.18
C TRP A 185 4.56 1.78 11.12
N TYR A 186 4.34 2.98 10.65
CA TYR A 186 4.55 4.23 11.39
C TYR A 186 3.33 5.10 11.30
N LEU A 187 3.04 5.79 12.41
CA LEU A 187 2.05 6.84 12.50
C LEU A 187 2.75 8.19 12.48
N ASP A 188 2.55 8.96 11.43
CA ASP A 188 2.92 10.36 11.44
C ASP A 188 1.78 11.18 12.02
N GLY A 189 2.09 12.02 13.00
CA GLY A 189 1.08 12.78 13.71
C GLY A 189 1.63 13.98 14.45
N TRP A 190 0.74 14.92 14.75
CA TRP A 190 1.02 16.05 15.63
C TRP A 190 1.01 15.59 17.09
N CYS A 191 2.14 15.68 17.73
CA CYS A 191 2.30 15.31 19.14
C CYS A 191 1.99 16.50 20.05
N HIS A 192 0.86 16.49 20.73
CA HIS A 192 0.45 17.59 21.61
C HIS A 192 1.42 17.81 22.78
N LEU A 193 2.10 16.75 23.29
CA LEU A 193 3.10 16.87 24.34
C LEU A 193 4.35 17.66 23.89
N ARG A 194 4.71 17.54 22.61
CA ARG A 194 5.91 18.18 22.04
C ARG A 194 5.61 19.38 21.17
N ASN A 195 4.33 19.57 20.87
CA ASN A 195 3.83 20.62 19.97
C ASN A 195 4.55 20.59 18.61
N ASP A 196 4.70 19.39 18.04
CA ASP A 196 5.51 19.14 16.85
C ASP A 196 5.04 17.89 16.10
N LEU A 197 5.32 17.81 14.78
CA LEU A 197 5.12 16.61 13.97
C LEU A 197 6.16 15.54 14.32
N ARG A 198 5.69 14.30 14.51
CA ARG A 198 6.55 13.15 14.85
C ARG A 198 6.04 11.86 14.22
N SER A 199 6.99 10.97 13.91
CA SER A 199 6.71 9.59 13.54
C SER A 199 6.76 8.68 14.76
N PHE A 200 5.73 7.84 14.92
CA PHE A 200 5.63 6.84 15.98
C PHE A 200 5.61 5.46 15.37
N ALA A 201 6.56 4.59 15.72
CA ALA A 201 6.51 3.20 15.31
C ALA A 201 5.28 2.52 15.93
N VAL A 202 4.38 1.99 15.09
CA VAL A 202 3.10 1.43 15.55
C VAL A 202 3.30 0.20 16.44
N ASP A 203 4.35 -0.58 16.17
CA ASP A 203 4.74 -1.72 16.99
C ASP A 203 5.33 -1.35 18.36
N ALA A 204 5.65 -0.07 18.59
CA ALA A 204 6.03 0.49 19.88
C ALA A 204 4.84 1.11 20.64
N ILE A 205 3.64 1.07 20.09
CA ILE A 205 2.39 1.53 20.73
C ILE A 205 1.80 0.34 21.49
N ALA A 206 2.01 0.32 22.82
CA ALA A 206 1.47 -0.72 23.68
C ALA A 206 -0.05 -0.60 23.86
N HIS A 207 -0.56 0.63 23.92
CA HIS A 207 -1.99 0.92 24.06
C HIS A 207 -2.38 2.12 23.20
N CYS A 208 -3.58 2.08 22.63
CA CYS A 208 -4.14 3.13 21.80
C CYS A 208 -5.63 3.25 22.02
N GLU A 209 -6.11 4.44 22.34
CA GLU A 209 -7.52 4.78 22.53
C GLU A 209 -7.91 5.92 21.61
N LEU A 210 -9.05 5.76 20.92
CA LEU A 210 -9.68 6.81 20.14
C LEU A 210 -10.31 7.83 21.09
N GLN A 211 -10.02 9.12 20.89
CA GLN A 211 -10.60 10.21 21.64
C GLN A 211 -11.82 10.79 20.92
N ALA A 212 -12.66 11.54 21.66
CA ALA A 212 -13.81 12.22 21.08
C ALA A 212 -13.41 13.46 20.27
N GLU A 213 -12.31 14.08 20.64
CA GLU A 213 -11.81 15.33 20.08
C GLU A 213 -11.35 15.15 18.63
N PRO A 214 -11.61 16.13 17.75
CA PRO A 214 -11.10 16.12 16.40
C PRO A 214 -9.57 16.23 16.38
N ALA A 215 -8.94 15.65 15.37
CA ALA A 215 -7.51 15.79 15.16
C ALA A 215 -7.16 17.24 14.81
N HIS A 216 -6.01 17.70 15.31
CA HIS A 216 -5.37 18.92 14.80
C HIS A 216 -4.88 18.64 13.38
N GLU A 217 -5.40 19.36 12.40
CA GLU A 217 -5.03 19.22 11.02
C GLU A 217 -3.75 20.01 10.74
N VAL A 218 -2.81 19.37 10.08
CA VAL A 218 -1.58 20.00 9.58
C VAL A 218 -1.72 20.20 8.09
N ASP A 219 -1.28 21.34 7.60
CA ASP A 219 -1.26 21.64 6.18
C ASP A 219 -0.49 20.56 5.39
N PRO A 220 -1.03 20.03 4.28
CA PRO A 220 -0.40 18.94 3.54
C PRO A 220 1.01 19.28 3.02
N ASP A 221 1.28 20.53 2.66
CA ASP A 221 2.60 20.94 2.21
C ASP A 221 3.60 21.03 3.38
N GLN A 222 3.13 21.46 4.54
CA GLN A 222 3.91 21.43 5.77
C GLN A 222 4.23 19.97 6.16
N LEU A 223 3.23 19.08 6.11
CA LEU A 223 3.41 17.66 6.40
C LEU A 223 4.48 17.04 5.47
N ARG A 224 4.38 17.29 4.17
CA ARG A 224 5.38 16.82 3.19
C ARG A 224 6.78 17.38 3.49
N ARG A 225 6.89 18.68 3.73
CA ARG A 225 8.18 19.31 4.04
C ARG A 225 8.85 18.75 5.28
N VAL A 226 8.09 18.37 6.29
CA VAL A 226 8.66 17.86 7.54
C VAL A 226 8.88 16.35 7.49
N MET A 227 7.95 15.58 6.89
CA MET A 227 7.94 14.13 6.99
C MET A 227 8.58 13.41 5.79
N GLN A 228 8.74 14.10 4.63
CA GLN A 228 9.17 13.46 3.39
C GLN A 228 10.36 14.15 2.72
N SER A 229 10.93 15.19 3.31
CA SER A 229 12.03 15.95 2.70
C SER A 229 13.42 15.42 3.04
N SER A 230 13.50 14.43 3.93
CA SER A 230 14.74 13.86 4.43
C SER A 230 14.79 12.35 4.24
N TYR A 231 15.99 11.80 4.12
CA TYR A 231 16.22 10.37 4.03
C TYR A 231 15.71 9.63 5.26
N GLY A 232 15.03 8.51 5.03
CA GLY A 232 14.57 7.61 6.06
C GLY A 232 13.25 8.02 6.74
N ILE A 233 12.96 7.36 7.86
CA ILE A 233 11.71 7.56 8.63
C ILE A 233 11.81 8.67 9.68
N PHE A 234 13.02 9.15 9.97
CA PHE A 234 13.21 10.24 10.91
C PHE A 234 12.91 11.58 10.25
N SER A 235 11.78 12.16 10.63
CA SER A 235 11.26 13.41 10.10
C SER A 235 12.14 14.62 10.46
N GLY A 236 12.04 15.66 9.66
CA GLY A 236 12.70 16.95 9.85
C GLY A 236 13.17 17.54 8.54
N THR A 237 13.31 18.86 8.50
CA THR A 237 13.93 19.53 7.35
C THR A 237 15.38 19.07 7.19
N PRO A 238 15.84 18.82 5.95
CA PRO A 238 17.22 18.42 5.71
C PRO A 238 18.22 19.38 6.32
N LYS A 239 19.17 18.87 7.07
CA LYS A 239 20.28 19.65 7.65
C LYS A 239 21.50 19.68 6.74
N ALA A 240 21.67 18.61 5.96
CA ALA A 240 22.79 18.43 5.07
C ALA A 240 22.46 17.44 3.95
N TRP A 241 23.36 17.37 2.96
CA TRP A 241 23.35 16.39 1.90
C TRP A 241 24.51 15.40 2.13
N ALA A 242 24.20 14.12 2.19
CA ALA A 242 25.21 13.08 2.24
C ALA A 242 25.69 12.80 0.81
N GLU A 243 26.98 12.80 0.59
CA GLU A 243 27.61 12.43 -0.66
C GLU A 243 28.31 11.07 -0.46
N LEU A 244 27.79 10.05 -1.14
CA LEU A 244 28.19 8.65 -0.99
C LEU A 244 28.77 8.12 -2.31
N ARG A 245 29.97 7.60 -2.28
CA ARG A 245 30.63 7.01 -3.44
C ARG A 245 30.69 5.49 -3.34
N PHE A 246 30.06 4.80 -4.25
CA PHE A 246 30.02 3.35 -4.32
C PHE A 246 31.09 2.80 -5.26
N SER A 247 31.64 1.62 -4.95
CA SER A 247 32.59 0.91 -5.82
C SER A 247 31.97 0.67 -7.21
N ALA A 248 32.78 0.54 -8.26
CA ALA A 248 32.30 0.26 -9.61
C ALA A 248 31.53 -1.06 -9.71
N GLN A 249 31.82 -2.04 -8.84
CA GLN A 249 31.08 -3.27 -8.74
C GLN A 249 29.70 -3.02 -8.12
N ARG A 250 29.62 -2.33 -6.98
CA ARG A 250 28.37 -2.06 -6.27
C ARG A 250 27.45 -1.10 -7.03
N SER A 251 28.01 -0.20 -7.82
CA SER A 251 27.24 0.75 -8.64
C SER A 251 26.20 0.09 -9.54
N ARG A 252 26.47 -1.14 -10.00
CA ARG A 252 25.54 -1.89 -10.87
C ARG A 252 24.17 -2.16 -10.24
N TRP A 253 24.09 -2.20 -8.92
CA TRP A 253 22.83 -2.36 -8.17
C TRP A 253 22.31 -1.02 -7.67
N VAL A 254 23.15 -0.25 -7.00
CA VAL A 254 22.72 1.00 -6.33
C VAL A 254 22.28 2.07 -7.31
N ALA A 255 22.82 2.11 -8.52
CA ALA A 255 22.44 3.07 -9.56
C ALA A 255 20.96 2.92 -10.00
N GLY A 256 20.35 1.74 -9.82
CA GLY A 256 18.94 1.49 -10.07
C GLY A 256 18.04 1.75 -8.86
N GLU A 257 18.61 2.05 -7.69
CA GLU A 257 17.85 2.27 -6.45
C GLU A 257 17.45 3.74 -6.32
N ARG A 258 16.26 3.96 -5.77
CA ARG A 258 15.80 5.30 -5.41
C ARG A 258 15.74 5.43 -3.90
N TRP A 259 16.72 6.12 -3.33
CA TRP A 259 16.86 6.33 -1.90
C TRP A 259 16.03 7.52 -1.39
N HIS A 260 15.91 8.57 -2.23
CA HIS A 260 15.12 9.77 -1.94
C HIS A 260 14.53 10.36 -3.23
N PRO A 261 13.31 10.97 -3.22
CA PRO A 261 12.76 11.64 -4.40
C PRO A 261 13.68 12.70 -5.01
N ASP A 262 14.38 13.46 -4.17
CA ASP A 262 15.26 14.55 -4.58
C ASP A 262 16.73 14.14 -4.69
N GLN A 263 17.04 12.82 -4.65
CA GLN A 263 18.42 12.36 -4.80
C GLN A 263 19.04 12.86 -6.09
N ARG A 264 20.33 13.14 -6.05
CA ARG A 264 21.18 13.44 -7.22
C ARG A 264 22.21 12.36 -7.36
N SER A 265 22.62 12.09 -8.59
CA SER A 265 23.62 11.05 -8.81
C SER A 265 24.37 11.22 -10.13
N HIS A 266 25.61 10.71 -10.15
CA HIS A 266 26.41 10.65 -11.36
C HIS A 266 27.46 9.53 -11.24
N HIS A 267 28.12 9.18 -12.34
CA HIS A 267 29.29 8.32 -12.31
C HIS A 267 30.55 9.17 -12.41
N ASP A 268 31.54 8.87 -11.59
CA ASP A 268 32.86 9.49 -11.70
C ASP A 268 33.70 8.89 -12.88
N ALA A 269 34.81 9.47 -13.18
CA ALA A 269 35.71 9.04 -14.30
C ALA A 269 36.19 7.60 -14.18
N SER A 270 36.13 6.98 -12.99
CA SER A 270 36.51 5.60 -12.74
C SER A 270 35.31 4.62 -12.72
N GLY A 271 34.13 5.07 -13.13
CA GLY A 271 32.89 4.27 -13.17
C GLY A 271 32.28 4.01 -11.81
N ARG A 272 32.69 4.70 -10.75
CA ARG A 272 32.10 4.65 -9.42
C ARG A 272 30.88 5.56 -9.39
N TYR A 273 29.83 5.07 -8.75
CA TYR A 273 28.56 5.80 -8.61
C TYR A 273 28.59 6.73 -7.40
N VAL A 274 28.33 8.01 -7.61
CA VAL A 274 28.21 9.01 -6.56
C VAL A 274 26.73 9.34 -6.39
N LEU A 275 26.23 9.18 -5.17
CA LEU A 275 24.84 9.42 -4.78
C LEU A 275 24.81 10.52 -3.72
N GLU A 276 23.99 11.54 -3.96
CA GLU A 276 23.71 12.58 -2.99
C GLU A 276 22.27 12.45 -2.48
N VAL A 277 22.09 12.42 -1.16
CA VAL A 277 20.77 12.34 -0.51
C VAL A 277 20.65 13.37 0.62
N PRO A 278 19.50 14.07 0.73
CA PRO A 278 19.25 14.99 1.83
C PRO A 278 18.88 14.22 3.10
N TYR A 279 19.41 14.61 4.26
CA TYR A 279 19.08 13.99 5.54
C TYR A 279 18.96 15.01 6.68
N SER A 280 18.09 14.69 7.66
CA SER A 280 17.91 15.45 8.89
C SER A 280 18.54 14.74 10.10
N ASP A 281 18.51 13.41 10.09
CA ASP A 281 19.04 12.52 11.12
C ASP A 281 19.92 11.46 10.45
N ASP A 282 21.11 11.25 10.94
CA ASP A 282 22.10 10.36 10.32
C ASP A 282 22.02 8.90 10.77
N ARG A 283 21.23 8.57 11.80
CA ARG A 283 21.19 7.22 12.41
C ARG A 283 20.83 6.13 11.42
N GLU A 284 19.80 6.35 10.62
CA GLU A 284 19.36 5.37 9.63
C GLU A 284 20.34 5.31 8.45
N LEU A 285 20.78 6.48 8.00
CA LEU A 285 21.74 6.58 6.90
C LEU A 285 23.07 5.91 7.24
N ILE A 286 23.58 6.07 8.48
CA ILE A 286 24.76 5.35 8.96
C ILE A 286 24.54 3.84 8.90
N GLY A 287 23.39 3.36 9.39
CA GLY A 287 23.07 1.92 9.33
C GLY A 287 23.10 1.36 7.89
N ASP A 288 22.56 2.12 6.93
CA ASP A 288 22.59 1.71 5.52
C ASP A 288 23.99 1.79 4.91
N ILE A 289 24.75 2.81 5.23
CA ILE A 289 26.15 2.92 4.81
C ILE A 289 26.95 1.70 5.32
N LEU A 290 26.84 1.37 6.59
CA LEU A 290 27.54 0.25 7.21
C LEU A 290 27.18 -1.11 6.55
N ARG A 291 25.95 -1.27 6.05
CA ARG A 291 25.51 -2.49 5.35
C ARG A 291 26.28 -2.75 4.06
N PHE A 292 26.84 -1.72 3.44
CA PHE A 292 27.66 -1.87 2.23
C PHE A 292 29.14 -2.14 2.53
N GLY A 293 29.55 -2.03 3.80
CA GLY A 293 30.94 -2.31 4.20
C GLY A 293 31.96 -1.52 3.38
N PRO A 294 32.94 -2.21 2.74
CA PRO A 294 33.99 -1.54 1.98
C PRO A 294 33.53 -0.99 0.62
N ASP A 295 32.31 -1.29 0.19
CA ASP A 295 31.78 -0.89 -1.11
C ASP A 295 31.24 0.54 -1.14
N VAL A 296 31.25 1.26 -0.04
CA VAL A 296 30.78 2.64 0.05
C VAL A 296 31.76 3.51 0.82
N GLU A 297 31.95 4.73 0.34
CA GLU A 297 32.72 5.77 1.01
C GLU A 297 31.87 7.02 1.16
N VAL A 298 31.86 7.62 2.36
CA VAL A 298 31.25 8.93 2.61
C VAL A 298 32.24 10.00 2.16
N LEU A 299 31.92 10.75 1.12
CA LEU A 299 32.72 11.90 0.65
C LEU A 299 32.43 13.14 1.49
N GLY A 300 31.18 13.34 1.84
CA GLY A 300 30.71 14.47 2.64
C GLY A 300 29.34 14.22 3.29
N PRO A 301 28.93 15.02 4.26
CA PRO A 301 29.72 16.05 4.95
C PRO A 301 30.72 15.45 5.96
N PRO A 302 31.69 16.26 6.46
CA PRO A 302 32.72 15.78 7.39
C PRO A 302 32.19 15.12 8.65
N ASP A 303 31.09 15.64 9.23
CA ASP A 303 30.49 15.10 10.45
C ASP A 303 29.91 13.69 10.20
N LEU A 304 29.20 13.46 9.10
CA LEU A 304 28.71 12.14 8.73
C LEU A 304 29.86 11.16 8.50
N ARG A 305 30.90 11.60 7.78
CA ARG A 305 32.12 10.80 7.56
C ARG A 305 32.79 10.41 8.89
N ALA A 306 32.87 11.34 9.84
CA ALA A 306 33.43 11.08 11.17
C ALA A 306 32.57 10.08 11.97
N SER A 307 31.23 10.22 11.93
CA SER A 307 30.30 9.30 12.58
C SER A 307 30.42 7.88 12.03
N VAL A 308 30.45 7.73 10.71
CA VAL A 308 30.63 6.43 10.06
C VAL A 308 31.98 5.81 10.40
N ARG A 309 33.08 6.59 10.32
CA ARG A 309 34.43 6.14 10.71
C ARG A 309 34.46 5.63 12.14
N LYS A 310 33.85 6.37 13.08
CA LYS A 310 33.74 5.98 14.48
C LYS A 310 33.03 4.64 14.63
N ALA A 311 31.85 4.49 14.00
CA ALA A 311 31.06 3.27 14.06
C ALA A 311 31.83 2.06 13.48
N LEU A 312 32.53 2.23 12.37
CA LEU A 312 33.39 1.18 11.79
C LEU A 312 34.54 0.79 12.70
N HIS A 313 35.18 1.77 13.36
CA HIS A 313 36.28 1.50 14.30
C HIS A 313 35.79 0.74 15.55
N GLU A 314 34.68 1.16 16.12
CA GLU A 314 34.03 0.46 17.24
C GLU A 314 33.63 -0.96 16.86
N ALA A 315 33.01 -1.15 15.67
CA ALA A 315 32.66 -2.47 15.17
C ALA A 315 33.89 -3.36 14.98
N ALA A 316 34.96 -2.86 14.37
CA ALA A 316 36.20 -3.62 14.18
C ALA A 316 36.81 -4.07 15.54
N GLY A 317 36.73 -3.24 16.57
CA GLY A 317 37.20 -3.56 17.91
C GLY A 317 36.51 -4.75 18.59
N HIS A 318 35.34 -5.17 18.10
CA HIS A 318 34.66 -6.38 18.61
C HIS A 318 35.20 -7.68 18.01
N TYR A 319 36.06 -7.59 17.00
CA TYR A 319 36.63 -8.76 16.27
C TYR A 319 38.15 -8.93 16.49
N VAL A 320 38.72 -8.16 17.40
CA VAL A 320 40.15 -8.22 17.76
C VAL A 320 40.34 -8.98 19.08
#